data_e3b9050ec403c7f0a59de7b4010897ab
#
_entry.id   e3b9050ec403c7f0a59de7b4010897ab
#
_cell.length_a   1.000
_cell.length_b   1.000
_cell.length_c   1.000
_cell.angle_alpha   90.00
_cell.angle_beta   90.00
_cell.angle_gamma   90.00
#
_symmetry.space_group_name_H-M   'P 1'
#
loop_
_entity.id
_entity.type
_entity.pdbx_description
1 polymer ?
#
loop_
_entity_poly.entity_id
_entity_poly.type
_entity_poly.pdbx_seq_one_letter_code
_entity_poly.pdbx_strand_id
1 'polypeptide(L)'
;MSTKYPRLTKEQLEKLRTTDFSKAQNMTCAEDELTEKYGAPGSASRIDFENKAKAWYYGEILRERRKALGMTQKELAESIGRERTYINRIEKGETDMQLSSFLRIASALGIAVTLS
;
A
#
# COMPACT_ATOMS: atom_id res chain seq x y z
N MET A 1 -8.36 -16.01 -7.74
CA MET A 1 -6.96 -15.76 -7.36
C MET A 1 -6.85 -15.48 -5.88
N SER A 2 -6.15 -16.32 -5.18
CA SER A 2 -5.89 -16.07 -3.78
C SER A 2 -4.79 -15.02 -3.66
N THR A 3 -5.13 -13.84 -3.19
CA THR A 3 -4.15 -12.90 -2.76
C THR A 3 -3.69 -13.30 -1.36
N LYS A 4 -2.42 -13.13 -1.06
CA LYS A 4 -1.83 -13.41 0.25
C LYS A 4 -2.55 -12.63 1.37
N TYR A 5 -3.18 -11.53 1.01
CA TYR A 5 -3.98 -10.70 1.90
C TYR A 5 -5.38 -10.54 1.33
N PRO A 6 -6.44 -10.74 2.12
CA PRO A 6 -7.81 -10.57 1.63
C PRO A 6 -8.04 -9.11 1.22
N ARG A 7 -8.74 -8.93 0.12
CA ARG A 7 -9.11 -7.60 -0.35
C ARG A 7 -10.11 -6.96 0.60
N LEU A 8 -9.87 -5.72 0.91
CA LEU A 8 -10.83 -4.92 1.65
C LEU A 8 -11.98 -4.53 0.72
N THR A 9 -13.20 -4.65 1.23
CA THR A 9 -14.39 -4.17 0.51
C THR A 9 -14.43 -2.65 0.55
N LYS A 10 -15.25 -2.03 -0.31
CA LYS A 10 -15.44 -0.57 -0.30
C LYS A 10 -15.89 -0.07 1.07
N GLU A 11 -16.78 -0.82 1.72
CA GLU A 11 -17.27 -0.49 3.06
C GLU A 11 -16.14 -0.52 4.09
N GLN A 12 -15.26 -1.51 4.01
CA GLN A 12 -14.12 -1.61 4.90
C GLN A 12 -13.12 -0.48 4.67
N LEU A 13 -12.91 -0.10 3.41
CA LEU A 13 -12.04 1.02 3.07
C LEU A 13 -12.61 2.35 3.57
N GLU A 14 -13.92 2.55 3.46
CA GLU A 14 -14.58 3.75 3.99
C GLU A 14 -14.48 3.79 5.51
N LYS A 15 -14.70 2.67 6.19
CA LYS A 15 -14.52 2.58 7.63
C LYS A 15 -13.11 2.96 8.05
N LEU A 16 -12.10 2.52 7.30
CA LEU A 16 -10.72 2.90 7.55
C LEU A 16 -10.49 4.39 7.37
N ARG A 17 -11.12 5.01 6.37
CA ARG A 17 -11.01 6.46 6.14
C ARG A 17 -11.64 7.28 7.23
N THR A 18 -12.77 6.80 7.78
CA THR A 18 -13.52 7.51 8.80
C THR A 18 -13.14 7.13 10.22
N THR A 19 -12.31 6.09 10.38
CA THR A 19 -11.86 5.65 11.70
C THR A 19 -10.89 6.66 12.28
N ASP A 20 -11.21 7.11 13.47
CA ASP A 20 -10.34 8.00 14.24
C ASP A 20 -9.25 7.16 14.91
N PHE A 21 -8.06 7.21 14.34
CA PHE A 21 -6.91 6.49 14.88
C PHE A 21 -6.32 7.13 16.15
N SER A 22 -6.85 8.29 16.57
CA SER A 22 -6.42 8.90 17.82
C SER A 22 -6.75 8.04 19.05
N LYS A 23 -7.74 7.16 18.92
CA LYS A 23 -8.10 6.18 19.96
C LYS A 23 -7.29 4.90 19.89
N ALA A 24 -6.32 4.81 19.00
CA ALA A 24 -5.44 3.65 18.86
C ALA A 24 -4.56 3.42 20.11
N GLN A 25 -4.61 4.30 21.09
CA GLN A 25 -3.99 4.08 22.38
C GLN A 25 -4.52 2.84 23.11
N ASN A 26 -5.71 2.38 22.74
CA ASN A 26 -6.29 1.15 23.28
C ASN A 26 -5.84 -0.11 22.51
N MET A 27 -4.91 0.03 21.59
CA MET A 27 -4.33 -1.08 20.81
C MET A 27 -3.02 -1.60 21.39
N THR A 28 -2.80 -1.44 22.69
CA THR A 28 -1.60 -1.95 23.36
C THR A 28 -1.43 -3.45 23.17
N CYS A 29 -2.52 -4.22 23.14
CA CYS A 29 -2.47 -5.67 22.89
C CYS A 29 -1.97 -5.99 21.48
N ALA A 30 -2.39 -5.21 20.48
CA ALA A 30 -1.94 -5.41 19.10
C ALA A 30 -0.45 -5.07 18.96
N GLU A 31 0.02 -4.04 19.65
CA GLU A 31 1.43 -3.66 19.64
C GLU A 31 2.29 -4.73 20.33
N ASP A 32 1.82 -5.31 21.42
CA ASP A 32 2.52 -6.39 22.11
C ASP A 32 2.62 -7.64 21.24
N GLU A 33 1.55 -8.00 20.55
CA GLU A 33 1.54 -9.11 19.61
C GLU A 33 2.52 -8.88 18.45
N LEU A 34 2.54 -7.66 17.91
CA LEU A 34 3.46 -7.29 16.83
C LEU A 34 4.92 -7.34 17.31
N THR A 35 5.19 -6.87 18.51
CA THR A 35 6.52 -6.89 19.11
C THR A 35 7.00 -8.33 19.31
N GLU A 36 6.13 -9.22 19.77
CA GLU A 36 6.45 -10.63 19.96
C GLU A 36 6.71 -11.33 18.62
N LYS A 37 5.90 -11.04 17.61
CA LYS A 37 5.96 -11.71 16.31
C LYS A 37 7.04 -11.14 15.38
N TYR A 38 7.22 -9.83 15.36
CA TYR A 38 8.05 -9.13 14.37
C TYR A 38 9.18 -8.32 14.97
N GLY A 39 9.31 -8.32 16.29
CA GLY A 39 10.35 -7.59 16.99
C GLY A 39 9.89 -6.24 17.53
N ALA A 40 10.71 -5.66 18.39
CA ALA A 40 10.43 -4.39 19.02
C ALA A 40 10.42 -3.24 18.01
N PRO A 41 9.64 -2.16 18.25
CA PRO A 41 9.69 -0.97 17.42
C PRO A 41 11.12 -0.48 17.24
N GLY A 42 11.50 -0.18 15.98
CA GLY A 42 12.86 0.23 15.64
C GLY A 42 13.84 -0.89 15.39
N SER A 43 13.51 -2.16 15.67
CA SER A 43 14.36 -3.29 15.32
C SER A 43 14.34 -3.52 13.80
N ALA A 44 15.38 -4.14 13.26
CA ALA A 44 15.50 -4.39 11.82
C ALA A 44 14.33 -5.25 11.30
N SER A 45 13.92 -6.27 12.04
CA SER A 45 12.80 -7.12 11.65
C SER A 45 11.46 -6.38 11.67
N ARG A 46 11.27 -5.48 12.63
CA ARG A 46 10.05 -4.67 12.72
C ARG A 46 9.99 -3.65 11.58
N ILE A 47 11.10 -3.00 11.25
CA ILE A 47 11.19 -2.06 10.14
C ILE A 47 10.88 -2.78 8.82
N ASP A 48 11.43 -3.97 8.62
CA ASP A 48 11.15 -4.76 7.42
C ASP A 48 9.67 -5.12 7.32
N PHE A 49 9.06 -5.54 8.42
CA PHE A 49 7.62 -5.82 8.45
C PHE A 49 6.79 -4.58 8.10
N GLU A 50 7.11 -3.44 8.70
CA GLU A 50 6.38 -2.18 8.45
C GLU A 50 6.53 -1.73 7.01
N ASN A 51 7.72 -1.86 6.43
CA ASN A 51 7.96 -1.52 5.04
C ASN A 51 7.17 -2.40 4.08
N LYS A 52 7.10 -3.70 4.34
CA LYS A 52 6.30 -4.62 3.54
C LYS A 52 4.80 -4.33 3.63
N ALA A 53 4.33 -4.02 4.84
CA ALA A 53 2.93 -3.64 5.05
C ALA A 53 2.59 -2.35 4.30
N LYS A 54 3.47 -1.36 4.32
CA LYS A 54 3.28 -0.10 3.58
C LYS A 54 3.30 -0.34 2.07
N ALA A 55 4.23 -1.15 1.58
CA ALA A 55 4.30 -1.47 0.16
C ALA A 55 3.01 -2.11 -0.34
N TRP A 56 2.46 -3.04 0.43
CA TRP A 56 1.18 -3.68 0.13
C TRP A 56 0.03 -2.64 0.12
N TYR A 57 -0.02 -1.80 1.15
CA TYR A 57 -1.07 -0.79 1.30
C TYR A 57 -1.07 0.21 0.14
N TYR A 58 0.09 0.76 -0.18
CA TYR A 58 0.22 1.71 -1.29
C TYR A 58 -0.05 1.04 -2.64
N GLY A 59 0.35 -0.21 -2.81
CA GLY A 59 0.05 -0.98 -4.00
C GLY A 59 -1.44 -1.13 -4.23
N GLU A 60 -2.19 -1.40 -3.17
CA GLU A 60 -3.66 -1.49 -3.24
C GLU A 60 -4.32 -0.16 -3.61
N ILE A 61 -3.83 0.95 -3.04
CA ILE A 61 -4.34 2.29 -3.38
C ILE A 61 -4.15 2.57 -4.87
N LEU A 62 -2.95 2.30 -5.39
CA LEU A 62 -2.65 2.52 -6.80
C LEU A 62 -3.52 1.66 -7.69
N ARG A 63 -3.71 0.41 -7.33
CA ARG A 63 -4.56 -0.53 -8.06
C ARG A 63 -6.01 -0.07 -8.12
N GLU A 64 -6.57 0.32 -6.99
CA GLU A 64 -7.95 0.78 -6.91
C GLU A 64 -8.16 2.03 -7.75
N ARG A 65 -7.22 2.97 -7.71
CA ARG A 65 -7.30 4.19 -8.52
C ARG A 65 -7.20 3.87 -10.01
N ARG A 66 -6.30 2.96 -10.38
CA ARG A 66 -6.17 2.52 -11.78
C ARG A 66 -7.48 1.94 -12.30
N LYS A 67 -8.10 1.07 -11.51
CA LYS A 67 -9.38 0.46 -11.85
C LYS A 67 -10.49 1.49 -11.95
N ALA A 68 -10.51 2.44 -11.03
CA ALA A 68 -11.50 3.51 -11.05
C ALA A 68 -11.41 4.36 -12.30
N LEU A 69 -10.22 4.51 -12.87
CA LEU A 69 -9.99 5.22 -14.13
C LEU A 69 -10.20 4.34 -15.36
N GLY A 70 -10.48 3.05 -15.16
CA GLY A 70 -10.66 2.12 -16.27
C GLY A 70 -9.38 1.77 -17.01
N MET A 71 -8.22 2.00 -16.40
CA MET A 71 -6.93 1.71 -17.02
C MET A 71 -6.50 0.27 -16.78
N THR A 72 -5.84 -0.34 -17.76
CA THR A 72 -5.18 -1.63 -17.60
C THR A 72 -3.79 -1.41 -17.03
N GLN A 73 -3.20 -2.47 -16.48
CA GLN A 73 -1.80 -2.43 -16.02
C GLN A 73 -0.86 -2.06 -17.17
N LYS A 74 -1.14 -2.55 -18.35
CA LYS A 74 -0.35 -2.27 -19.55
C LYS A 74 -0.39 -0.78 -19.90
N GLU A 75 -1.59 -0.19 -19.87
CA GLU A 75 -1.75 1.24 -20.17
C GLU A 75 -1.01 2.11 -19.17
N LEU A 76 -1.10 1.78 -17.89
CA LEU A 76 -0.38 2.49 -16.84
C LEU A 76 1.14 2.35 -17.03
N ALA A 77 1.60 1.14 -17.31
CA ALA A 77 3.02 0.88 -17.53
C ALA A 77 3.55 1.69 -18.72
N GLU A 78 2.81 1.73 -19.82
CA GLU A 78 3.18 2.51 -21.00
C GLU A 78 3.26 4.01 -20.69
N SER A 79 2.35 4.52 -19.87
CA SER A 79 2.32 5.95 -19.53
C SER A 79 3.54 6.39 -18.72
N ILE A 80 4.17 5.48 -17.98
CA ILE A 80 5.36 5.79 -17.19
C ILE A 80 6.65 5.21 -17.78
N GLY A 81 6.57 4.59 -18.95
CA GLY A 81 7.74 4.02 -19.63
C GLY A 81 8.30 2.77 -18.96
N ARG A 82 7.44 1.98 -18.34
CA ARG A 82 7.82 0.73 -17.66
C ARG A 82 7.05 -0.45 -18.25
N GLU A 83 7.43 -1.66 -17.83
CA GLU A 83 6.75 -2.88 -18.24
C GLU A 83 5.56 -3.20 -17.35
N ARG A 84 4.57 -3.91 -17.91
CA ARG A 84 3.39 -4.35 -17.15
C ARG A 84 3.78 -5.15 -15.91
N THR A 85 4.81 -5.97 -16.01
CA THR A 85 5.31 -6.79 -14.89
C THR A 85 5.70 -5.93 -13.70
N TYR A 86 6.30 -4.78 -13.96
CA TYR A 86 6.69 -3.83 -12.93
C TYR A 86 5.46 -3.31 -12.16
N ILE A 87 4.42 -2.90 -12.89
CA ILE A 87 3.16 -2.44 -12.28
C ILE A 87 2.51 -3.56 -11.47
N ASN A 88 2.49 -4.77 -12.02
CA ASN A 88 1.92 -5.93 -11.33
C ASN A 88 2.60 -6.19 -9.98
N ARG A 89 3.92 -6.12 -9.94
CA ARG A 89 4.70 -6.31 -8.72
C ARG A 89 4.42 -5.21 -7.68
N ILE A 90 4.33 -3.97 -8.13
CA ILE A 90 4.02 -2.85 -7.25
C ILE A 90 2.63 -3.00 -6.65
N GLU A 91 1.64 -3.35 -7.45
CA GLU A 91 0.27 -3.52 -6.99
C GLU A 91 0.11 -4.68 -6.02
N LYS A 92 0.98 -5.68 -6.11
CA LYS A 92 1.00 -6.81 -5.18
C LYS A 92 1.84 -6.57 -3.92
N GLY A 93 2.57 -5.45 -3.88
CA GLY A 93 3.45 -5.15 -2.77
C GLY A 93 4.70 -6.03 -2.70
N GLU A 94 5.08 -6.64 -3.81
CA GLU A 94 6.24 -7.56 -3.87
C GLU A 94 7.57 -6.85 -4.01
N THR A 95 7.56 -5.57 -4.37
CA THR A 95 8.76 -4.80 -4.67
C THR A 95 8.75 -3.51 -3.87
N ASP A 96 9.92 -3.17 -3.30
CA ASP A 96 10.11 -1.87 -2.70
C ASP A 96 10.06 -0.80 -3.78
N MET A 97 9.15 0.13 -3.62
CA MET A 97 8.95 1.20 -4.57
C MET A 97 9.72 2.44 -4.14
N GLN A 98 10.60 2.92 -5.02
CA GLN A 98 11.28 4.19 -4.78
C GLN A 98 10.25 5.33 -4.80
N LEU A 99 10.51 6.35 -4.00
CA LEU A 99 9.62 7.51 -3.92
C LEU A 99 9.40 8.16 -5.28
N SER A 100 10.46 8.29 -6.09
CA SER A 100 10.35 8.85 -7.44
C SER A 100 9.41 8.04 -8.34
N SER A 101 9.47 6.72 -8.25
CA SER A 101 8.59 5.83 -9.00
C SER A 101 7.15 5.95 -8.52
N PHE A 102 6.95 6.00 -7.20
CA PHE A 102 5.62 6.19 -6.61
C PHE A 102 5.00 7.50 -7.09
N LEU A 103 5.75 8.60 -7.04
CA LEU A 103 5.26 9.91 -7.48
C LEU A 103 4.91 9.92 -8.96
N ARG A 104 5.68 9.22 -9.78
CA ARG A 104 5.42 9.11 -11.22
C ARG A 104 4.14 8.35 -11.49
N ILE A 105 3.93 7.22 -10.81
CA ILE A 105 2.70 6.43 -10.94
C ILE A 105 1.50 7.22 -10.43
N ALA A 106 1.63 7.86 -9.27
CA ALA A 106 0.56 8.67 -8.70
C ALA A 106 0.16 9.81 -9.63
N SER A 107 1.14 10.46 -10.25
CA SER A 107 0.89 11.51 -11.24
C SER A 107 0.12 10.99 -12.46
N ALA A 108 0.50 9.82 -12.96
CA ALA A 108 -0.18 9.18 -14.09
C ALA A 108 -1.63 8.81 -13.76
N LEU A 109 -1.90 8.52 -12.49
CA LEU A 109 -3.24 8.18 -12.00
C LEU A 109 -4.04 9.40 -11.52
N GLY A 110 -3.46 10.58 -11.58
CA GLY A 110 -4.11 11.81 -11.12
C GLY A 110 -4.26 11.89 -9.60
N ILE A 111 -3.44 11.18 -8.86
CA ILE A 111 -3.44 11.24 -7.39
C ILE A 111 -2.53 12.38 -6.95
N ALA A 112 -3.06 13.27 -6.12
CA ALA A 112 -2.26 14.31 -5.49
C ALA A 112 -1.59 13.72 -4.24
N VAL A 113 -0.27 13.78 -4.19
CA VAL A 113 0.50 13.36 -3.01
C VAL A 113 0.88 14.59 -2.22
N THR A 114 0.33 14.69 -1.01
CA THR A 114 0.64 15.78 -0.10
C THR A 114 1.56 15.27 0.99
N LEU A 115 2.75 15.81 1.04
CA LEU A 115 3.70 15.53 2.10
C LEU A 115 3.57 16.63 3.16
N SER A 116 3.01 16.27 4.27
CA SER A 116 2.85 17.21 5.39
C SER A 116 3.69 16.74 6.58
#